data_3d218f145bf5160465801e0b663c5424
#
_entry.id   3d218f145bf5160465801e0b663c5424
#
_cell.length_a   1.000
_cell.length_b   1.000
_cell.length_c   1.000
_cell.angle_alpha   90.00
_cell.angle_beta   90.00
_cell.angle_gamma   90.00
#
_symmetry.space_group_name_H-M   'P 1'
#
loop_
_entity.id
_entity.type
_entity.pdbx_description
1 polymer ?
#
loop_
_entity_poly.entity_id
_entity_poly.type
_entity_poly.pdbx_seq_one_letter_code
_entity_poly.pdbx_strand_id
1 'polypeptide(L)'
;MSRGIEATIYTDLIDSDADILTCYENAYENEEFVKILPEGVYPETRSVKSSNYCQISIQYVEHSNKLVIMSVIDNLGKGAAGQAIQNMNLMFGLDEKEGLLEIGLLP
;
A
#
# COMPACT_ATOMS: atom_id res chain seq x y z
N MET A 1 -15.78 -10.51 2.54
CA MET A 1 -14.78 -9.82 3.38
C MET A 1 -15.49 -8.84 4.29
N SER A 2 -15.33 -8.99 5.58
CA SER A 2 -16.06 -8.17 6.56
C SER A 2 -15.36 -6.84 6.87
N ARG A 3 -14.07 -6.71 6.53
CA ARG A 3 -13.25 -5.55 6.81
C ARG A 3 -12.09 -5.49 5.82
N GLY A 4 -11.71 -4.29 5.46
CA GLY A 4 -10.61 -4.03 4.55
C GLY A 4 -11.08 -3.48 3.21
N ILE A 5 -10.16 -2.88 2.49
CA ILE A 5 -10.37 -2.40 1.12
C ILE A 5 -9.26 -2.98 0.26
N GLU A 6 -9.65 -3.61 -0.83
CA GLU A 6 -8.72 -4.08 -1.85
C GLU A 6 -9.07 -3.41 -3.17
N ALA A 7 -8.10 -2.74 -3.77
CA ALA A 7 -8.23 -2.14 -5.09
C ALA A 7 -7.35 -2.88 -6.08
N THR A 8 -7.93 -3.29 -7.20
CA THR A 8 -7.19 -3.88 -8.31
C THR A 8 -7.32 -2.94 -9.50
N ILE A 9 -6.18 -2.44 -9.97
CA ILE A 9 -6.11 -1.40 -11.00
C ILE A 9 -5.43 -1.98 -12.23
N TYR A 10 -6.10 -1.89 -13.37
CA TYR A 10 -5.57 -2.31 -14.67
C TYR A 10 -5.20 -1.06 -15.46
N THR A 11 -3.99 -1.02 -15.99
CA THR A 11 -3.55 0.13 -16.78
C THR A 11 -2.63 -0.33 -17.91
N ASP A 12 -2.60 0.47 -18.96
CA ASP A 12 -1.68 0.25 -20.09
C ASP A 12 -0.32 0.84 -19.76
N LEU A 13 0.73 0.11 -20.11
CA LEU A 13 2.09 0.58 -19.94
C LEU A 13 2.53 1.29 -21.22
N ILE A 14 2.89 2.57 -21.11
CA ILE A 14 3.32 3.38 -22.25
C ILE A 14 4.73 3.00 -22.67
N ASP A 15 5.62 2.80 -21.69
CA ASP A 15 7.00 2.42 -21.90
C ASP A 15 7.24 1.02 -21.37
N SER A 16 7.29 0.03 -22.26
CA SER A 16 7.46 -1.38 -21.89
C SER A 16 8.87 -1.71 -21.34
N ASP A 17 9.84 -0.81 -21.54
CA ASP A 17 11.21 -1.00 -21.05
C ASP A 17 11.41 -0.40 -19.65
N ALA A 18 10.40 0.29 -19.11
CA ALA A 18 10.50 0.89 -17.79
C ALA A 18 10.54 -0.18 -16.70
N ASP A 19 11.41 0.01 -15.72
CA ASP A 19 11.45 -0.81 -14.51
C ASP A 19 10.45 -0.25 -13.50
N ILE A 20 9.20 -0.69 -13.63
CA ILE A 20 8.10 -0.16 -12.85
C ILE A 20 8.25 -0.47 -11.36
N LEU A 21 8.66 -1.68 -11.02
CA LEU A 21 8.83 -2.06 -9.61
C LEU A 21 9.84 -1.15 -8.91
N THR A 22 10.99 -0.89 -9.54
CA THR A 22 11.99 0.02 -8.99
C THR A 22 11.45 1.44 -8.87
N CYS A 23 10.65 1.91 -9.82
CA CYS A 23 10.02 3.22 -9.73
C CYS A 23 9.13 3.34 -8.49
N TYR A 24 8.31 2.32 -8.22
CA TYR A 24 7.45 2.31 -7.03
C TYR A 24 8.25 2.19 -5.75
N GLU A 25 9.26 1.32 -5.72
CA GLU A 25 10.13 1.18 -4.55
C GLU A 25 10.82 2.50 -4.20
N ASN A 26 11.34 3.21 -5.20
CA ASN A 26 12.00 4.50 -5.00
C ASN A 26 11.02 5.58 -4.54
N ALA A 27 9.81 5.59 -5.09
CA ALA A 27 8.79 6.58 -4.75
C ALA A 27 8.37 6.49 -3.28
N TYR A 28 8.35 5.28 -2.71
CA TYR A 28 7.84 5.02 -1.38
C TYR A 28 8.90 4.55 -0.38
N GLU A 29 10.18 4.59 -0.72
CA GLU A 29 11.25 4.07 0.15
C GLU A 29 11.31 4.77 1.51
N ASN A 30 10.94 6.04 1.59
CA ASN A 30 10.95 6.83 2.81
C ASN A 30 9.57 6.94 3.47
N GLU A 31 8.57 6.20 2.96
CA GLU A 31 7.21 6.24 3.48
C GLU A 31 7.00 5.12 4.48
N GLU A 32 6.81 5.47 5.75
CA GLU A 32 6.69 4.52 6.85
C GLU A 32 5.53 3.54 6.65
N PHE A 33 4.40 4.01 6.12
CA PHE A 33 3.16 3.23 6.07
C PHE A 33 2.83 2.65 4.69
N VAL A 34 3.71 2.80 3.72
CA VAL A 34 3.52 2.21 2.39
C VAL A 34 4.58 1.15 2.17
N LYS A 35 4.13 -0.08 1.88
CA LYS A 35 5.02 -1.22 1.63
C LYS A 35 4.78 -1.73 0.22
N ILE A 36 5.85 -1.69 -0.59
CA ILE A 36 5.82 -2.28 -1.93
C ILE A 36 6.28 -3.73 -1.78
N LEU A 37 5.40 -4.66 -2.16
CA LEU A 37 5.67 -6.08 -2.01
C LEU A 37 6.63 -6.57 -3.12
N PRO A 38 7.44 -7.60 -2.83
CA PRO A 38 8.31 -8.20 -3.85
C PRO A 38 7.50 -8.77 -5.02
N GLU A 39 8.14 -8.92 -6.16
CA GLU A 39 7.53 -9.54 -7.33
C GLU A 39 6.96 -10.92 -6.99
N GLY A 40 5.75 -11.19 -7.45
CA GLY A 40 5.05 -12.45 -7.21
C GLY A 40 4.37 -12.58 -5.86
N VAL A 41 4.51 -11.58 -5.00
CA VAL A 41 3.82 -11.55 -3.70
C VAL A 41 2.60 -10.65 -3.81
N TYR A 42 1.45 -11.17 -3.43
CA TYR A 42 0.17 -10.46 -3.52
C TYR A 42 -0.28 -9.97 -2.15
N PRO A 43 -0.90 -8.78 -2.07
CA PRO A 43 -1.38 -8.26 -0.80
C PRO A 43 -2.66 -8.97 -0.36
N GLU A 44 -2.86 -9.02 0.95
CA GLU A 44 -4.07 -9.56 1.56
C GLU A 44 -4.58 -8.57 2.60
N THR A 45 -5.89 -8.34 2.65
CA THR A 45 -6.48 -7.39 3.61
C THR A 45 -6.20 -7.77 5.06
N ARG A 46 -6.14 -9.08 5.35
CA ARG A 46 -5.83 -9.56 6.71
C ARG A 46 -4.44 -9.16 7.19
N SER A 47 -3.49 -8.95 6.27
CA SER A 47 -2.13 -8.56 6.62
C SER A 47 -2.03 -7.12 7.14
N VAL A 48 -2.99 -6.28 6.80
CA VAL A 48 -3.01 -4.87 7.21
C VAL A 48 -4.12 -4.57 8.22
N LYS A 49 -4.93 -5.56 8.57
CA LYS A 49 -6.06 -5.39 9.50
C LYS A 49 -5.59 -4.79 10.84
N SER A 50 -6.27 -3.76 11.29
CA SER A 50 -5.95 -2.99 12.50
C SER A 50 -4.63 -2.22 12.45
N SER A 51 -4.04 -2.04 11.27
CA SER A 51 -2.82 -1.28 11.10
C SER A 51 -3.03 -0.04 10.25
N ASN A 52 -2.03 0.83 10.22
CA ASN A 52 -2.01 2.00 9.34
C ASN A 52 -1.20 1.75 8.06
N TYR A 53 -0.92 0.50 7.73
CA TYR A 53 -0.12 0.16 6.55
C TYR A 53 -0.97 0.04 5.29
N CYS A 54 -0.38 0.43 4.18
CA CYS A 54 -0.87 0.19 2.83
C CYS A 54 0.13 -0.74 2.15
N GLN A 55 -0.33 -1.87 1.64
CA GLN A 55 0.51 -2.77 0.85
C GLN A 55 0.13 -2.66 -0.61
N ILE A 56 1.15 -2.58 -1.46
CA ILE A 56 0.98 -2.45 -2.91
C ILE A 56 1.80 -3.53 -3.59
N SER A 57 1.19 -4.24 -4.53
CA SER A 57 1.90 -5.14 -5.43
C SER A 57 1.72 -4.69 -6.88
N ILE A 58 2.71 -5.00 -7.70
CA ILE A 58 2.72 -4.62 -9.10
C ILE A 58 3.03 -5.85 -9.93
N GLN A 59 2.16 -6.15 -10.89
CA GLN A 59 2.31 -7.30 -11.78
C GLN A 59 2.28 -6.81 -13.23
N TYR A 60 3.28 -7.19 -13.99
CA TYR A 60 3.33 -6.89 -15.41
C TYR A 60 2.84 -8.10 -16.21
N VAL A 61 1.83 -7.89 -17.04
CA VAL A 61 1.28 -8.93 -17.92
C VAL A 61 1.87 -8.73 -19.30
N GLU A 62 2.94 -9.44 -19.57
CA GLU A 62 3.81 -9.23 -20.74
C GLU A 62 3.07 -9.31 -22.08
N HIS A 63 2.23 -10.32 -22.26
CA HIS A 63 1.57 -10.56 -23.55
C HIS A 63 0.54 -9.48 -23.91
N SER A 64 0.02 -8.73 -22.95
CA SER A 64 -0.99 -7.68 -23.19
C SER A 64 -0.45 -6.28 -22.91
N ASN A 65 0.80 -6.17 -22.47
CA ASN A 65 1.43 -4.90 -22.07
C ASN A 65 0.58 -4.15 -21.01
N LYS A 66 -0.05 -4.90 -20.14
CA LYS A 66 -0.85 -4.36 -19.05
C LYS A 66 -0.07 -4.38 -17.76
N LEU A 67 -0.35 -3.40 -16.91
CA LEU A 67 0.14 -3.36 -15.55
C LEU A 67 -1.05 -3.56 -14.63
N VAL A 68 -0.92 -4.50 -13.69
CA VAL A 68 -1.94 -4.74 -12.67
C VAL A 68 -1.37 -4.30 -11.33
N ILE A 69 -2.00 -3.32 -10.72
CA ILE A 69 -1.60 -2.78 -9.41
C ILE A 69 -2.66 -3.20 -8.41
N MET A 70 -2.25 -3.85 -7.33
CA MET A 70 -3.14 -4.27 -6.26
C MET A 70 -2.75 -3.55 -4.98
N SER A 71 -3.72 -2.92 -4.33
CA SER A 71 -3.48 -2.16 -3.10
C SER A 71 -4.49 -2.57 -2.03
N VAL A 72 -4.01 -2.79 -0.81
CA VAL A 72 -4.87 -3.14 0.33
C VAL A 72 -4.60 -2.22 1.50
N ILE A 73 -5.67 -1.84 2.19
CA ILE A 73 -5.63 -1.10 3.44
C ILE A 73 -6.70 -1.64 4.38
N ASP A 74 -6.58 -1.34 5.66
CA ASP A 74 -7.67 -1.48 6.61
C ASP A 74 -8.57 -0.25 6.52
N ASN A 75 -9.84 -0.44 6.19
CA ASN A 75 -10.79 0.67 6.02
C ASN A 75 -11.02 1.46 7.32
N LEU A 76 -10.75 0.89 8.48
CA LEU A 76 -10.89 1.56 9.78
C LEU A 76 -9.55 2.09 10.30
N GLY A 77 -8.43 1.57 9.83
CA GLY A 77 -7.09 2.06 10.14
C GLY A 77 -6.65 3.14 9.16
N LYS A 78 -5.85 2.73 8.16
CA LYS A 78 -5.33 3.64 7.12
C LYS A 78 -6.44 4.38 6.38
N GLY A 79 -7.56 3.72 6.17
CA GLY A 79 -8.70 4.31 5.45
C GLY A 79 -9.54 5.27 6.28
N ALA A 80 -9.32 5.39 7.57
CA ALA A 80 -10.14 6.24 8.44
C ALA A 80 -9.31 6.83 9.59
N ALA A 81 -9.43 6.27 10.80
CA ALA A 81 -8.81 6.82 12.00
C ALA A 81 -7.28 6.90 11.91
N GLY A 82 -6.65 5.90 11.32
CA GLY A 82 -5.19 5.88 11.17
C GLY A 82 -4.68 7.04 10.33
N GLN A 83 -5.34 7.33 9.22
CA GLN A 83 -4.97 8.46 8.38
C GLN A 83 -5.21 9.79 9.09
N ALA A 84 -6.30 9.88 9.86
CA ALA A 84 -6.60 11.10 10.63
C ALA A 84 -5.50 11.38 11.67
N ILE A 85 -5.04 10.34 12.37
CA ILE A 85 -3.96 10.47 13.36
C ILE A 85 -2.64 10.83 12.66
N GLN A 86 -2.34 10.20 11.53
CA GLN A 86 -1.15 10.50 10.74
C GLN A 86 -1.13 11.97 10.31
N ASN A 87 -2.27 12.47 9.80
CA ASN A 87 -2.41 13.88 9.42
C ASN A 87 -2.20 14.81 10.60
N MET A 88 -2.79 14.46 11.76
CA MET A 88 -2.60 15.24 12.98
C MET A 88 -1.12 15.32 13.37
N ASN A 89 -0.42 14.18 13.33
CA ASN A 89 1.02 14.14 13.65
C ASN A 89 1.81 15.09 12.75
N LEU A 90 1.53 15.08 11.45
CA LEU A 90 2.19 15.98 10.51
C LEU A 90 1.85 17.44 10.77
N MET A 91 0.60 17.74 11.06
CA MET A 91 0.14 19.11 11.31
C MET A 91 0.75 19.73 12.57
N PHE A 92 0.97 18.92 13.61
CA PHE A 92 1.50 19.39 14.88
C PHE A 92 3.00 19.16 15.04
N GLY A 93 3.70 18.76 13.98
CA GLY A 93 5.15 18.55 14.01
C GLY A 93 5.59 17.36 14.86
N LEU A 94 4.68 16.41 15.11
CA LEU A 94 5.00 15.17 15.80
C LEU A 94 5.60 14.15 14.82
N ASP A 95 6.23 13.10 15.35
CA ASP A 95 6.66 11.99 14.52
C ASP A 95 5.45 11.41 13.80
N GLU A 96 5.51 11.29 12.46
CA GLU A 96 4.40 10.83 11.62
C GLU A 96 3.81 9.52 12.10
N LYS A 97 4.63 8.65 12.67
CA LYS A 97 4.25 7.31 13.12
C LYS A 97 3.81 7.23 14.58
N GLU A 98 3.78 8.33 15.30
CA GLU A 98 3.41 8.35 16.72
C GLU A 98 2.02 7.75 16.94
N GLY A 99 1.97 6.68 17.75
CA GLY A 99 0.72 5.98 18.05
C GLY A 99 0.22 5.03 16.95
N LEU A 100 0.98 4.86 15.85
CA LEU A 100 0.50 4.15 14.66
C LEU A 100 1.32 2.91 14.28
N LEU A 101 2.29 2.50 15.09
CA LEU A 101 3.20 1.39 14.75
C LEU A 101 2.65 0.00 15.10
N GLU A 102 1.34 -0.20 15.03
CA GLU A 102 0.76 -1.51 15.29
C GLU A 102 0.89 -2.42 14.07
N ILE A 103 1.22 -3.69 14.33
CA ILE A 103 1.28 -4.72 13.29
C ILE A 103 -0.14 -5.19 12.97
N GLY A 104 -0.41 -5.46 11.70
CA GLY A 104 -1.70 -5.99 11.29
C GLY A 104 -2.05 -7.30 11.99
N LEU A 105 -3.32 -7.45 12.35
CA LEU A 105 -3.84 -8.64 13.01
C LEU A 105 -4.28 -9.65 11.96
N LEU A 106 -3.56 -10.75 11.85
CA LEU A 106 -4.00 -11.89 11.04
C LEU A 106 -5.10 -12.63 11.80
N PRO A 107 -6.22 -12.95 11.14
CA PRO A 107 -7.31 -13.69 11.79
C PRO A 107 -6.93 -15.12 12.10
#